data_37266580f88bbedb16ea34183d139fbc
#
_entry.id   37266580f88bbedb16ea34183d139fbc
#
_cell.length_a   1.000
_cell.length_b   1.000
_cell.length_c   1.000
_cell.angle_alpha   90.00
_cell.angle_beta   90.00
_cell.angle_gamma   90.00
#
_symmetry.space_group_name_H-M   'P 1'
#
loop_
_entity.id
_entity.type
_entity.pdbx_description
1 polymer ?
#
loop_
_entity_poly.entity_id
_entity_poly.type
_entity_poly.pdbx_seq_one_letter_code
_entity_poly.pdbx_strand_id
1 'polypeptide(L)'
;MDRKKIFSWCLFDFANSSYSAVIASVIFPIYYTEKIVGDSSGLGDLWWGRAVSLSMLIVALTSPLLGGIADFSGIRKRMLFVFVSICVVCVASLSTLKEGQIIRGFMLFVLANIAMEWSVIFYNSFLPVITPTNYLGRVSSWGFGIGYLGSIVSLLIGLYLVQKGHYGLVWISVSLFFFIFSLPVFFMMPKDERKEHFFQSAIKGMRYIIDNFKKLWMVGPVRVFLIAYFLYIDGVNTVIVFSSIYASVTVGFSANELVLLFIFVQFTAFMGSFVFARFTDIWGPRRVIELSLVLWSAVSSGAFFVDSKRDFFILASLAGVGLGTIQASSRAYFSKFIPYGKQSEYFGVYSMVGKSSSILGPFLFGVISSLTGSQRYAILIVLLFFISGLLLIRRLHNT
;
A
#
# COMPACT_ATOMS: atom_id res chain seq x y z
N MET A 1 -4.71 1.33 27.04
CA MET A 1 -4.07 1.60 25.75
C MET A 1 -2.66 2.10 25.99
N ASP A 2 -1.64 1.37 25.54
CA ASP A 2 -0.24 1.78 25.69
C ASP A 2 0.13 2.80 24.61
N ARG A 3 0.15 4.08 25.00
CA ARG A 3 0.41 5.20 24.07
C ARG A 3 1.77 5.12 23.39
N LYS A 4 2.80 4.59 24.08
CA LYS A 4 4.15 4.46 23.53
C LYS A 4 4.19 3.42 22.39
N LYS A 5 3.53 2.28 22.58
CA LYS A 5 3.42 1.26 21.53
C LYS A 5 2.68 1.78 20.30
N ILE A 6 1.54 2.45 20.51
CA ILE A 6 0.75 3.01 19.41
C ILE A 6 1.54 4.08 18.67
N PHE A 7 2.20 5.00 19.38
CA PHE A 7 3.03 6.03 18.74
C PHE A 7 4.15 5.41 17.90
N SER A 8 4.87 4.42 18.46
CA SER A 8 5.94 3.76 17.71
C SER A 8 5.43 2.96 16.52
N TRP A 9 4.24 2.38 16.62
CA TRP A 9 3.57 1.71 15.51
C TRP A 9 3.17 2.71 14.41
N CYS A 10 2.56 3.84 14.74
CA CYS A 10 2.25 4.89 13.77
C CYS A 10 3.50 5.49 13.12
N LEU A 11 4.60 5.60 13.89
CA LEU A 11 5.87 6.10 13.38
C LEU A 11 6.50 5.15 12.33
N PHE A 12 6.18 3.87 12.37
CA PHE A 12 6.57 2.94 11.32
C PHE A 12 5.83 3.23 10.00
N ASP A 13 4.55 3.61 10.03
CA ASP A 13 3.84 4.08 8.81
C ASP A 13 4.48 5.36 8.26
N PHE A 14 4.92 6.29 9.13
CA PHE A 14 5.70 7.46 8.72
C PHE A 14 6.99 7.05 8.01
N ALA A 15 7.71 6.09 8.57
CA ALA A 15 8.97 5.60 8.05
C ALA A 15 8.82 4.93 6.68
N ASN A 16 7.93 3.95 6.57
CA ASN A 16 7.76 3.14 5.37
C ASN A 16 7.17 3.92 4.18
N SER A 17 6.41 4.97 4.46
CA SER A 17 5.82 5.83 3.43
C SER A 17 6.88 6.57 2.62
N SER A 18 8.10 6.77 3.15
CA SER A 18 9.21 7.32 2.39
C SER A 18 9.61 6.41 1.22
N TYR A 19 9.66 5.10 1.47
CA TYR A 19 9.89 4.11 0.42
C TYR A 19 8.78 4.15 -0.64
N SER A 20 7.54 4.06 -0.19
CA SER A 20 6.39 4.01 -1.10
C SER A 20 6.29 5.24 -2.01
N ALA A 21 6.52 6.43 -1.46
CA ALA A 21 6.42 7.68 -2.21
C ALA A 21 7.63 7.91 -3.13
N VAL A 22 8.84 7.78 -2.61
CA VAL A 22 10.06 8.15 -3.35
C VAL A 22 10.57 7.03 -4.25
N ILE A 23 10.60 5.78 -3.72
CA ILE A 23 11.18 4.64 -4.43
C ILE A 23 10.16 3.94 -5.32
N ALA A 24 8.96 3.67 -4.82
CA ALA A 24 8.00 2.89 -5.60
C ALA A 24 7.14 3.74 -6.55
N SER A 25 6.90 5.03 -6.26
CA SER A 25 5.87 5.79 -6.97
C SER A 25 6.38 6.99 -7.80
N VAL A 26 7.34 7.79 -7.30
CA VAL A 26 7.60 9.11 -7.91
C VAL A 26 9.02 9.25 -8.47
N ILE A 27 10.07 9.17 -7.64
CA ILE A 27 11.41 9.60 -8.07
C ILE A 27 12.21 8.47 -8.72
N PHE A 28 12.26 7.30 -8.07
CA PHE A 28 13.07 6.20 -8.60
C PHE A 28 12.53 5.61 -9.92
N PRO A 29 11.21 5.49 -10.16
CA PRO A 29 10.72 5.06 -11.47
C PRO A 29 11.28 5.91 -12.61
N ILE A 30 11.19 7.23 -12.50
CA ILE A 30 11.71 8.17 -13.50
C ILE A 30 13.22 8.04 -13.64
N TYR A 31 13.94 8.03 -12.52
CA TYR A 31 15.39 7.85 -12.53
C TYR A 31 15.83 6.55 -13.18
N TYR A 32 15.14 5.44 -12.88
CA TYR A 32 15.47 4.14 -13.44
C TYR A 32 15.22 4.09 -14.96
N THR A 33 14.05 4.57 -15.40
CA THR A 33 13.69 4.54 -16.82
C THR A 33 14.57 5.49 -17.64
N GLU A 34 14.74 6.72 -17.21
CA GLU A 34 15.43 7.75 -17.99
C GLU A 34 16.96 7.74 -17.86
N LYS A 35 17.47 7.46 -16.63
CA LYS A 35 18.92 7.56 -16.36
C LYS A 35 19.65 6.23 -16.35
N ILE A 36 19.02 5.16 -15.83
CA ILE A 36 19.67 3.85 -15.76
C ILE A 36 19.50 3.07 -17.06
N VAL A 37 18.27 3.02 -17.59
CA VAL A 37 17.98 2.35 -18.87
C VAL A 37 18.34 3.24 -20.05
N GLY A 38 18.13 4.55 -19.93
CA GLY A 38 18.54 5.53 -20.95
C GLY A 38 17.69 5.46 -22.21
N ASP A 39 16.38 5.51 -22.08
CA ASP A 39 15.48 5.02 -23.11
C ASP A 39 14.80 6.08 -23.98
N SER A 40 14.92 5.89 -25.31
CA SER A 40 14.11 6.54 -26.34
C SER A 40 13.03 5.61 -26.95
N SER A 41 12.90 4.34 -26.50
CA SER A 41 12.14 3.29 -27.20
C SER A 41 11.08 2.54 -26.35
N GLY A 42 10.79 2.99 -25.10
CA GLY A 42 9.87 2.31 -24.18
C GLY A 42 10.48 1.12 -23.43
N LEU A 43 11.79 0.90 -23.56
CA LEU A 43 12.51 -0.18 -22.88
C LEU A 43 12.56 0.05 -21.37
N GLY A 44 12.68 1.30 -20.92
CA GLY A 44 12.66 1.68 -19.50
C GLY A 44 11.34 1.30 -18.83
N ASP A 45 10.23 1.64 -19.46
CA ASP A 45 8.90 1.29 -18.97
C ASP A 45 8.70 -0.23 -18.90
N LEU A 46 9.23 -0.96 -19.89
CA LEU A 46 9.18 -2.43 -19.89
C LEU A 46 9.94 -3.04 -18.72
N TRP A 47 11.17 -2.57 -18.45
CA TRP A 47 11.97 -3.06 -17.33
C TRP A 47 11.35 -2.68 -15.99
N TRP A 48 10.83 -1.45 -15.87
CA TRP A 48 10.11 -1.02 -14.68
C TRP A 48 8.86 -1.87 -14.41
N GLY A 49 8.02 -2.05 -15.42
CA GLY A 49 6.83 -2.89 -15.33
C GLY A 49 7.14 -4.32 -14.93
N ARG A 50 8.20 -4.93 -15.50
CA ARG A 50 8.68 -6.27 -15.10
C ARG A 50 9.14 -6.31 -13.63
N ALA A 51 9.85 -5.29 -13.17
CA ALA A 51 10.35 -5.24 -11.80
C ALA A 51 9.21 -5.16 -10.78
N VAL A 52 8.23 -4.29 -11.02
CA VAL A 52 7.03 -4.17 -10.19
C VAL A 52 6.22 -5.48 -10.23
N SER A 53 5.93 -6.01 -11.42
CA SER A 53 5.12 -7.21 -11.58
C SER A 53 5.75 -8.44 -10.92
N LEU A 54 7.07 -8.64 -11.10
CA LEU A 54 7.78 -9.76 -10.48
C LEU A 54 7.76 -9.66 -8.96
N SER A 55 8.06 -8.49 -8.40
CA SER A 55 8.05 -8.29 -6.96
C SER A 55 6.67 -8.52 -6.35
N MET A 56 5.61 -8.00 -6.98
CA MET A 56 4.23 -8.16 -6.50
C MET A 56 3.75 -9.60 -6.63
N LEU A 57 4.12 -10.31 -7.68
CA LEU A 57 3.81 -11.73 -7.84
C LEU A 57 4.45 -12.58 -6.72
N ILE A 58 5.74 -12.35 -6.44
CA ILE A 58 6.43 -13.05 -5.35
C ILE A 58 5.76 -12.73 -4.01
N VAL A 59 5.46 -11.46 -3.75
CA VAL A 59 4.78 -11.04 -2.52
C VAL A 59 3.40 -11.70 -2.40
N ALA A 60 2.59 -11.67 -3.45
CA ALA A 60 1.26 -12.27 -3.42
C ALA A 60 1.30 -13.77 -3.09
N LEU A 61 2.21 -14.51 -3.72
CA LEU A 61 2.32 -15.96 -3.53
C LEU A 61 2.88 -16.35 -2.16
N THR A 62 3.78 -15.54 -1.60
CA THR A 62 4.53 -15.91 -0.38
C THR A 62 3.98 -15.28 0.90
N SER A 63 3.17 -14.21 0.81
CA SER A 63 2.66 -13.48 1.97
C SER A 63 1.91 -14.35 2.99
N PRO A 64 0.97 -15.23 2.62
CA PRO A 64 0.29 -16.09 3.59
C PRO A 64 1.26 -17.08 4.25
N LEU A 65 2.23 -17.59 3.47
CA LEU A 65 3.23 -18.53 3.95
C LEU A 65 4.11 -17.90 5.02
N LEU A 66 4.67 -16.73 4.76
CA LEU A 66 5.52 -16.01 5.70
C LEU A 66 4.76 -15.60 6.97
N GLY A 67 3.52 -15.15 6.82
CA GLY A 67 2.66 -14.82 7.94
C GLY A 67 2.41 -16.02 8.86
N GLY A 68 2.07 -17.16 8.29
CA GLY A 68 1.85 -18.39 9.04
C GLY A 68 3.12 -18.91 9.73
N ILE A 69 4.27 -18.89 9.04
CA ILE A 69 5.57 -19.25 9.64
C ILE A 69 5.87 -18.36 10.85
N ALA A 70 5.64 -17.06 10.75
CA ALA A 70 5.91 -16.11 11.82
C ALA A 70 5.02 -16.31 13.05
N ASP A 71 3.74 -16.63 12.86
CA ASP A 71 2.81 -16.90 13.96
C ASP A 71 3.11 -18.25 14.64
N PHE A 72 3.46 -19.27 13.83
CA PHE A 72 3.77 -20.59 14.34
C PHE A 72 5.09 -20.62 15.13
N SER A 73 6.13 -19.95 14.60
CA SER A 73 7.45 -19.91 15.26
C SER A 73 7.57 -18.81 16.33
N GLY A 74 6.62 -17.88 16.39
CA GLY A 74 6.62 -16.77 17.35
C GLY A 74 7.75 -15.76 17.14
N ILE A 75 8.17 -15.52 15.87
CA ILE A 75 9.31 -14.64 15.52
C ILE A 75 8.91 -13.40 14.72
N ARG A 76 7.69 -12.94 14.88
CA ARG A 76 7.06 -11.83 14.15
C ARG A 76 7.93 -10.57 14.12
N LYS A 77 8.43 -10.16 15.27
CA LYS A 77 9.27 -8.95 15.43
C LYS A 77 10.62 -9.10 14.75
N ARG A 78 11.23 -10.29 14.83
CA ARG A 78 12.50 -10.58 14.13
C ARG A 78 12.34 -10.53 12.62
N MET A 79 11.24 -11.11 12.09
CA MET A 79 10.93 -11.04 10.66
C MET A 79 10.76 -9.60 10.19
N LEU A 80 10.03 -8.77 10.97
CA LEU A 80 9.91 -7.35 10.68
C LEU A 80 11.29 -6.67 10.60
N PHE A 81 12.16 -6.89 11.58
CA PHE A 81 13.51 -6.32 11.59
C PHE A 81 14.36 -6.75 10.40
N VAL A 82 14.36 -8.05 10.08
CA VAL A 82 15.14 -8.60 8.96
C VAL A 82 14.70 -7.98 7.64
N PHE A 83 13.40 -7.92 7.36
CA PHE A 83 12.91 -7.39 6.09
C PHE A 83 13.07 -5.87 5.98
N VAL A 84 12.90 -5.11 7.06
CA VAL A 84 13.24 -3.70 7.06
C VAL A 84 14.72 -3.50 6.77
N SER A 85 15.60 -4.29 7.39
CA SER A 85 17.05 -4.19 7.18
C SER A 85 17.44 -4.50 5.72
N ILE A 86 16.85 -5.55 5.12
CA ILE A 86 17.05 -5.88 3.70
C ILE A 86 16.61 -4.71 2.81
N CYS A 87 15.40 -4.16 3.05
CA CYS A 87 14.90 -3.03 2.27
C CYS A 87 15.84 -1.82 2.38
N VAL A 88 16.22 -1.45 3.60
CA VAL A 88 17.12 -0.31 3.88
C VAL A 88 18.47 -0.47 3.17
N VAL A 89 19.09 -1.65 3.23
CA VAL A 89 20.36 -1.94 2.57
C VAL A 89 20.21 -1.88 1.05
N CYS A 90 19.16 -2.47 0.49
CA CYS A 90 18.91 -2.44 -0.95
C CYS A 90 18.69 -0.99 -1.45
N VAL A 91 17.90 -0.18 -0.72
CA VAL A 91 17.66 1.22 -1.06
C VAL A 91 18.95 2.05 -0.96
N ALA A 92 19.73 1.88 0.10
CA ALA A 92 21.05 2.53 0.22
C ALA A 92 21.97 2.17 -0.96
N SER A 93 21.95 0.90 -1.39
CA SER A 93 22.75 0.40 -2.51
C SER A 93 22.38 1.01 -3.86
N LEU A 94 21.17 1.56 -4.02
CA LEU A 94 20.77 2.31 -5.22
C LEU A 94 21.67 3.54 -5.44
N SER A 95 22.30 4.08 -4.39
CA SER A 95 23.22 5.21 -4.50
C SER A 95 24.48 4.90 -5.31
N THR A 96 24.80 3.63 -5.49
CA THR A 96 25.96 3.16 -6.25
C THR A 96 25.63 2.76 -7.69
N LEU A 97 24.37 2.96 -8.14
CA LEU A 97 23.97 2.66 -9.52
C LEU A 97 24.57 3.64 -10.50
N LYS A 98 25.01 3.09 -11.65
CA LYS A 98 25.52 3.84 -12.80
C LYS A 98 24.63 3.60 -14.01
N GLU A 99 24.66 4.51 -14.97
CA GLU A 99 24.00 4.36 -16.26
C GLU A 99 24.34 3.00 -16.92
N GLY A 100 23.37 2.36 -17.54
CA GLY A 100 23.51 1.04 -18.15
C GLY A 100 23.50 -0.15 -17.21
N GLN A 101 23.50 0.04 -15.88
CA GLN A 101 23.40 -1.07 -14.91
C GLN A 101 21.94 -1.54 -14.70
N ILE A 102 21.25 -1.85 -15.80
CA ILE A 102 19.82 -2.18 -15.83
C ILE A 102 19.49 -3.33 -14.88
N ILE A 103 20.18 -4.48 -15.00
CA ILE A 103 19.92 -5.70 -14.21
C ILE A 103 20.19 -5.45 -12.72
N ARG A 104 21.24 -4.69 -12.39
CA ARG A 104 21.55 -4.36 -10.98
C ARG A 104 20.47 -3.50 -10.35
N GLY A 105 20.01 -2.45 -11.06
CA GLY A 105 18.90 -1.61 -10.61
C GLY A 105 17.60 -2.40 -10.45
N PHE A 106 17.30 -3.27 -11.44
CA PHE A 106 16.15 -4.19 -11.39
C PHE A 106 16.18 -5.07 -10.14
N MET A 107 17.28 -5.78 -9.89
CA MET A 107 17.41 -6.70 -8.76
C MET A 107 17.34 -5.97 -7.40
N LEU A 108 18.01 -4.82 -7.27
CA LEU A 108 17.95 -4.02 -6.04
C LEU A 108 16.54 -3.54 -5.74
N PHE A 109 15.82 -3.04 -6.75
CA PHE A 109 14.43 -2.63 -6.58
C PHE A 109 13.52 -3.82 -6.23
N VAL A 110 13.60 -4.93 -6.97
CA VAL A 110 12.78 -6.13 -6.72
C VAL A 110 12.98 -6.62 -5.29
N LEU A 111 14.22 -6.76 -4.83
CA LEU A 111 14.52 -7.20 -3.46
C LEU A 111 14.03 -6.19 -2.42
N ALA A 112 14.24 -4.89 -2.64
CA ALA A 112 13.75 -3.84 -1.74
C ALA A 112 12.23 -3.86 -1.64
N ASN A 113 11.54 -3.99 -2.77
CA ASN A 113 10.08 -3.97 -2.82
C ASN A 113 9.46 -5.21 -2.16
N ILE A 114 10.01 -6.41 -2.42
CA ILE A 114 9.60 -7.64 -1.73
C ILE A 114 9.80 -7.51 -0.23
N ALA A 115 10.97 -7.06 0.22
CA ALA A 115 11.29 -6.91 1.63
C ALA A 115 10.39 -5.88 2.31
N MET A 116 10.13 -4.75 1.64
CA MET A 116 9.21 -3.72 2.13
C MET A 116 7.80 -4.31 2.35
N GLU A 117 7.25 -4.97 1.35
CA GLU A 117 5.91 -5.52 1.39
C GLU A 117 5.76 -6.65 2.44
N TRP A 118 6.77 -7.49 2.58
CA TRP A 118 6.79 -8.50 3.64
C TRP A 118 6.88 -7.86 5.03
N SER A 119 7.62 -6.77 5.20
CA SER A 119 7.68 -6.04 6.48
C SER A 119 6.31 -5.52 6.91
N VAL A 120 5.49 -5.05 5.96
CA VAL A 120 4.13 -4.53 6.22
C VAL A 120 3.19 -5.61 6.76
N ILE A 121 3.37 -6.90 6.37
CA ILE A 121 2.57 -8.01 6.92
C ILE A 121 2.77 -8.10 8.44
N PHE A 122 4.02 -8.11 8.87
CA PHE A 122 4.36 -8.23 10.29
C PHE A 122 4.03 -6.97 11.07
N TYR A 123 4.25 -5.81 10.47
CA TYR A 123 3.84 -4.53 11.03
C TYR A 123 2.33 -4.48 11.29
N ASN A 124 1.51 -4.80 10.30
CA ASN A 124 0.05 -4.82 10.42
C ASN A 124 -0.42 -5.82 11.48
N SER A 125 0.27 -6.95 11.62
CA SER A 125 -0.09 -8.00 12.58
C SER A 125 0.02 -7.57 14.05
N PHE A 126 0.73 -6.47 14.35
CA PHE A 126 0.76 -5.90 15.69
C PHE A 126 -0.50 -5.09 16.03
N LEU A 127 -1.21 -4.54 15.05
CA LEU A 127 -2.37 -3.68 15.30
C LEU A 127 -3.41 -4.31 16.25
N PRO A 128 -3.93 -5.54 16.02
CA PRO A 128 -4.89 -6.15 16.93
C PRO A 128 -4.27 -6.62 18.27
N VAL A 129 -2.94 -6.63 18.39
CA VAL A 129 -2.24 -7.02 19.63
C VAL A 129 -2.06 -5.82 20.58
N ILE A 130 -1.78 -4.64 20.01
CA ILE A 130 -1.47 -3.43 20.79
C ILE A 130 -2.69 -2.54 21.01
N THR A 131 -3.81 -2.83 20.32
CA THR A 131 -4.98 -1.96 20.29
C THR A 131 -6.24 -2.73 20.71
N PRO A 132 -7.00 -2.23 21.72
CA PRO A 132 -8.31 -2.77 22.03
C PRO A 132 -9.27 -2.66 20.84
N THR A 133 -10.19 -3.60 20.71
CA THR A 133 -11.10 -3.72 19.54
C THR A 133 -11.88 -2.43 19.25
N ASN A 134 -12.27 -1.68 20.29
CA ASN A 134 -13.04 -0.42 20.16
C ASN A 134 -12.20 0.75 19.60
N TYR A 135 -10.87 0.62 19.53
CA TYR A 135 -9.95 1.68 19.04
C TYR A 135 -9.19 1.29 17.78
N LEU A 136 -9.48 0.14 17.19
CA LEU A 136 -8.82 -0.35 15.98
C LEU A 136 -8.95 0.64 14.82
N GLY A 137 -10.13 1.24 14.64
CA GLY A 137 -10.38 2.23 13.61
C GLY A 137 -9.51 3.45 13.76
N ARG A 138 -9.49 4.03 14.96
CA ARG A 138 -8.71 5.23 15.27
C ARG A 138 -7.21 5.01 15.10
N VAL A 139 -6.68 3.93 15.67
CA VAL A 139 -5.24 3.64 15.62
C VAL A 139 -4.81 3.34 14.17
N SER A 140 -5.60 2.56 13.42
CA SER A 140 -5.35 2.32 12.00
C SER A 140 -5.33 3.62 11.19
N SER A 141 -6.29 4.53 11.45
CA SER A 141 -6.37 5.83 10.78
C SER A 141 -5.19 6.74 11.13
N TRP A 142 -4.76 6.76 12.39
CA TRP A 142 -3.56 7.50 12.80
C TRP A 142 -2.31 6.99 12.10
N GLY A 143 -2.15 5.66 11.96
CA GLY A 143 -1.03 5.07 11.23
C GLY A 143 -0.98 5.59 9.80
N PHE A 144 -2.04 5.41 9.03
CA PHE A 144 -2.10 5.91 7.65
C PHE A 144 -1.93 7.42 7.55
N GLY A 145 -2.61 8.19 8.43
CA GLY A 145 -2.47 9.64 8.43
C GLY A 145 -1.03 10.10 8.65
N ILE A 146 -0.36 9.58 9.67
CA ILE A 146 1.05 9.86 9.95
C ILE A 146 1.94 9.37 8.79
N GLY A 147 1.60 8.25 8.14
CA GLY A 147 2.25 7.77 6.92
C GLY A 147 2.19 8.78 5.77
N TYR A 148 1.03 9.39 5.50
CA TYR A 148 0.93 10.42 4.45
C TYR A 148 1.81 11.64 4.74
N LEU A 149 1.97 12.04 6.00
CA LEU A 149 2.95 13.07 6.37
C LEU A 149 4.40 12.60 6.06
N GLY A 150 4.72 11.34 6.33
CA GLY A 150 6.00 10.75 5.97
C GLY A 150 6.28 10.80 4.47
N SER A 151 5.26 10.52 3.65
CA SER A 151 5.32 10.66 2.19
C SER A 151 5.64 12.10 1.77
N ILE A 152 4.93 13.08 2.33
CA ILE A 152 5.13 14.50 2.01
C ILE A 152 6.55 14.93 2.36
N VAL A 153 7.00 14.66 3.59
CA VAL A 153 8.33 15.06 4.06
C VAL A 153 9.43 14.43 3.21
N SER A 154 9.34 13.12 2.94
CA SER A 154 10.34 12.41 2.15
C SER A 154 10.37 12.85 0.69
N LEU A 155 9.21 13.16 0.09
CA LEU A 155 9.14 13.70 -1.27
C LEU A 155 9.75 15.10 -1.36
N LEU A 156 9.48 15.99 -0.39
CA LEU A 156 10.09 17.32 -0.37
C LEU A 156 11.60 17.25 -0.25
N ILE A 157 12.14 16.36 0.61
CA ILE A 157 13.59 16.12 0.71
C ILE A 157 14.13 15.57 -0.61
N GLY A 158 13.45 14.56 -1.17
CA GLY A 158 13.85 13.94 -2.44
C GLY A 158 13.87 14.93 -3.60
N LEU A 159 12.83 15.73 -3.76
CA LEU A 159 12.74 16.75 -4.81
C LEU A 159 13.82 17.82 -4.67
N TYR A 160 14.09 18.29 -3.45
CA TYR A 160 15.18 19.24 -3.20
C TYR A 160 16.53 18.67 -3.64
N LEU A 161 16.82 17.40 -3.30
CA LEU A 161 18.08 16.74 -3.68
C LEU A 161 18.17 16.50 -5.20
N VAL A 162 17.06 16.12 -5.85
CA VAL A 162 16.98 15.95 -7.31
C VAL A 162 17.27 17.27 -8.03
N GLN A 163 16.69 18.39 -7.58
CA GLN A 163 16.97 19.73 -8.16
C GLN A 163 18.45 20.14 -8.04
N LYS A 164 19.17 19.63 -7.03
CA LYS A 164 20.61 19.81 -6.88
C LYS A 164 21.46 18.79 -7.67
N GLY A 165 20.82 17.86 -8.38
CA GLY A 165 21.53 16.80 -9.12
C GLY A 165 22.04 15.65 -8.26
N HIS A 166 21.71 15.60 -6.98
CA HIS A 166 22.25 14.64 -6.00
C HIS A 166 21.40 13.38 -5.85
N TYR A 167 21.14 12.63 -6.93
CA TYR A 167 20.31 11.42 -6.88
C TYR A 167 20.80 10.38 -5.86
N GLY A 168 22.10 10.16 -5.74
CA GLY A 168 22.66 9.23 -4.76
C GLY A 168 22.27 9.56 -3.32
N LEU A 169 22.21 10.85 -2.98
CA LEU A 169 21.78 11.31 -1.65
C LEU A 169 20.27 11.12 -1.43
N VAL A 170 19.45 11.09 -2.49
CA VAL A 170 18.02 10.77 -2.36
C VAL A 170 17.84 9.36 -1.78
N TRP A 171 18.56 8.37 -2.33
CA TRP A 171 18.46 6.99 -1.90
C TRP A 171 18.96 6.78 -0.47
N ILE A 172 20.08 7.43 -0.15
CA ILE A 172 20.62 7.42 1.23
C ILE A 172 19.65 8.09 2.20
N SER A 173 19.04 9.23 1.84
CA SER A 173 18.09 9.92 2.71
C SER A 173 16.84 9.06 2.97
N VAL A 174 16.28 8.40 1.96
CA VAL A 174 15.13 7.47 2.12
C VAL A 174 15.52 6.27 3.01
N SER A 175 16.68 5.69 2.77
CA SER A 175 17.20 4.58 3.57
C SER A 175 17.35 4.95 5.04
N LEU A 176 18.00 6.08 5.33
CA LEU A 176 18.15 6.59 6.70
C LEU A 176 16.81 6.97 7.32
N PHE A 177 15.94 7.62 6.59
CA PHE A 177 14.58 7.97 7.04
C PHE A 177 13.81 6.72 7.45
N PHE A 178 13.77 5.71 6.58
CA PHE A 178 13.09 4.46 6.88
C PHE A 178 13.71 3.77 8.09
N PHE A 179 15.02 3.66 8.18
CA PHE A 179 15.71 3.01 9.29
C PHE A 179 15.46 3.73 10.62
N ILE A 180 15.75 5.04 10.70
CA ILE A 180 15.68 5.82 11.95
C ILE A 180 14.26 5.81 12.52
N PHE A 181 13.26 6.10 11.69
CA PHE A 181 11.86 6.16 12.15
C PHE A 181 11.23 4.79 12.36
N SER A 182 11.85 3.69 11.90
CA SER A 182 11.46 2.32 12.23
C SER A 182 12.03 1.85 13.58
N LEU A 183 13.11 2.44 14.09
CA LEU A 183 13.78 1.97 15.32
C LEU A 183 12.82 1.82 16.50
N PRO A 184 11.91 2.77 16.81
CA PRO A 184 11.02 2.66 17.95
C PRO A 184 10.13 1.39 17.92
N VAL A 185 9.70 0.92 16.75
CA VAL A 185 8.92 -0.31 16.63
C VAL A 185 9.71 -1.54 17.13
N PHE A 186 11.00 -1.61 16.83
CA PHE A 186 11.83 -2.74 17.26
C PHE A 186 12.06 -2.78 18.76
N PHE A 187 11.96 -1.65 19.47
CA PHE A 187 12.11 -1.61 20.92
C PHE A 187 10.77 -1.73 21.65
N MET A 188 9.72 -1.11 21.15
CA MET A 188 8.44 -0.94 21.86
C MET A 188 7.44 -2.06 21.60
N MET A 189 7.51 -2.75 20.45
CA MET A 189 6.57 -3.85 20.17
C MET A 189 6.80 -5.04 21.09
N PRO A 190 5.73 -5.84 21.34
CA PRO A 190 5.83 -7.06 22.15
C PRO A 190 7.00 -7.94 21.70
N LYS A 191 7.64 -8.58 22.66
CA LYS A 191 8.75 -9.51 22.39
C LYS A 191 8.23 -10.75 21.68
N ASP A 192 9.09 -11.34 20.85
CA ASP A 192 8.81 -12.63 20.24
C ASP A 192 8.80 -13.73 21.33
N GLU A 193 7.76 -14.54 21.32
CA GLU A 193 7.66 -15.77 22.12
C GLU A 193 8.00 -16.96 21.22
N ARG A 194 9.28 -17.31 21.16
CA ARG A 194 9.76 -18.40 20.31
C ARG A 194 9.14 -19.72 20.75
N LYS A 195 8.34 -20.35 19.85
CA LYS A 195 7.57 -21.57 20.15
C LYS A 195 8.25 -22.83 19.59
N GLU A 196 8.82 -22.77 18.40
CA GLU A 196 9.47 -23.90 17.72
C GLU A 196 10.67 -23.47 16.86
N HIS A 197 11.45 -24.46 16.38
CA HIS A 197 12.55 -24.22 15.43
C HIS A 197 12.02 -23.81 14.05
N PHE A 198 12.57 -22.74 13.48
CA PHE A 198 12.15 -22.13 12.21
C PHE A 198 11.99 -23.15 11.06
N PHE A 199 12.93 -24.07 10.88
CA PHE A 199 12.89 -25.06 9.80
C PHE A 199 11.75 -26.10 9.94
N GLN A 200 11.50 -26.56 11.16
CA GLN A 200 10.37 -27.49 11.42
C GLN A 200 9.03 -26.77 11.26
N SER A 201 8.99 -25.50 11.64
CA SER A 201 7.83 -24.63 11.46
C SER A 201 7.54 -24.35 10.00
N ALA A 202 8.55 -24.22 9.15
CA ALA A 202 8.36 -23.96 7.72
C ALA A 202 7.71 -25.15 6.98
N ILE A 203 8.14 -26.37 7.28
CA ILE A 203 7.62 -27.59 6.62
C ILE A 203 6.19 -27.92 7.13
N LYS A 204 5.97 -27.90 8.45
CA LYS A 204 4.64 -28.10 9.03
C LYS A 204 3.70 -26.95 8.69
N GLY A 205 4.22 -25.72 8.66
CA GLY A 205 3.49 -24.50 8.32
C GLY A 205 2.92 -24.53 6.90
N MET A 206 3.60 -25.11 5.93
CA MET A 206 3.11 -25.12 4.55
C MET A 206 1.81 -25.95 4.37
N ARG A 207 1.72 -27.12 4.97
CA ARG A 207 0.46 -27.91 5.01
C ARG A 207 -0.62 -27.23 5.82
N TYR A 208 -0.25 -26.72 6.99
CA TYR A 208 -1.14 -26.01 7.90
C TYR A 208 -1.73 -24.74 7.28
N ILE A 209 -0.96 -24.01 6.49
CA ILE A 209 -1.41 -22.77 5.82
C ILE A 209 -2.45 -23.07 4.74
N ILE A 210 -2.24 -24.10 3.92
CA ILE A 210 -3.20 -24.50 2.89
C ILE A 210 -4.53 -24.90 3.52
N ASP A 211 -4.50 -25.65 4.63
CA ASP A 211 -5.69 -26.07 5.34
C ASP A 211 -6.38 -24.90 6.07
N ASN A 212 -5.60 -24.00 6.64
CA ASN A 212 -6.13 -22.82 7.29
C ASN A 212 -6.66 -21.78 6.29
N PHE A 213 -6.03 -21.62 5.13
CA PHE A 213 -6.58 -20.80 4.05
C PHE A 213 -7.95 -21.30 3.61
N LYS A 214 -8.12 -22.62 3.45
CA LYS A 214 -9.43 -23.23 3.19
C LYS A 214 -10.44 -22.93 4.31
N LYS A 215 -10.03 -23.09 5.57
CA LYS A 215 -10.87 -22.77 6.74
C LYS A 215 -11.25 -21.30 6.79
N LEU A 216 -10.29 -20.40 6.57
CA LEU A 216 -10.52 -18.94 6.51
C LEU A 216 -11.50 -18.58 5.41
N TRP A 217 -11.36 -19.22 4.23
CA TRP A 217 -12.28 -19.04 3.10
C TRP A 217 -13.69 -19.59 3.36
N MET A 218 -13.83 -20.55 4.26
CA MET A 218 -15.14 -21.08 4.69
C MET A 218 -15.89 -20.15 5.65
N VAL A 219 -15.18 -19.21 6.31
CA VAL A 219 -15.84 -18.21 7.18
C VAL A 219 -16.53 -17.17 6.29
N GLY A 220 -17.83 -17.28 6.17
CA GLY A 220 -18.65 -16.48 5.25
C GLY A 220 -18.36 -14.97 5.28
N PRO A 221 -18.37 -14.30 6.46
CA PRO A 221 -18.07 -12.88 6.55
C PRO A 221 -16.66 -12.50 6.06
N VAL A 222 -15.64 -13.30 6.39
CA VAL A 222 -14.25 -13.07 5.97
C VAL A 222 -14.13 -13.20 4.45
N ARG A 223 -14.72 -14.24 3.88
CA ARG A 223 -14.72 -14.46 2.43
C ARG A 223 -15.39 -13.30 1.69
N VAL A 224 -16.56 -12.88 2.12
CA VAL A 224 -17.30 -11.76 1.49
C VAL A 224 -16.48 -10.48 1.59
N PHE A 225 -15.86 -10.21 2.74
CA PHE A 225 -14.98 -9.06 2.91
C PHE A 225 -13.78 -9.12 1.98
N LEU A 226 -13.07 -10.25 1.89
CA LEU A 226 -11.87 -10.38 1.04
C LEU A 226 -12.21 -10.23 -0.45
N ILE A 227 -13.35 -10.75 -0.92
CA ILE A 227 -13.81 -10.53 -2.29
C ILE A 227 -14.16 -9.06 -2.53
N ALA A 228 -14.87 -8.42 -1.60
CA ALA A 228 -15.16 -7.00 -1.68
C ALA A 228 -13.87 -6.17 -1.70
N TYR A 229 -12.93 -6.49 -0.79
CA TYR A 229 -11.63 -5.85 -0.68
C TYR A 229 -10.84 -5.98 -1.98
N PHE A 230 -10.79 -7.17 -2.58
CA PHE A 230 -10.16 -7.39 -3.88
C PHE A 230 -10.69 -6.42 -4.93
N LEU A 231 -12.02 -6.32 -5.07
CA LEU A 231 -12.65 -5.47 -6.09
C LEU A 231 -12.38 -3.98 -5.86
N TYR A 232 -12.71 -3.48 -4.66
CA TYR A 232 -12.60 -2.04 -4.46
C TYR A 232 -11.16 -1.53 -4.32
N ILE A 233 -10.24 -2.36 -3.80
CA ILE A 233 -8.83 -1.95 -3.73
C ILE A 233 -8.17 -2.01 -5.12
N ASP A 234 -8.65 -2.87 -6.02
CA ASP A 234 -8.26 -2.86 -7.43
C ASP A 234 -8.69 -1.54 -8.10
N GLY A 235 -9.91 -1.09 -7.82
CA GLY A 235 -10.37 0.23 -8.25
C GLY A 235 -9.47 1.36 -7.73
N VAL A 236 -9.14 1.36 -6.43
CA VAL A 236 -8.23 2.36 -5.82
C VAL A 236 -6.85 2.33 -6.46
N ASN A 237 -6.25 1.13 -6.62
CA ASN A 237 -4.94 0.97 -7.23
C ASN A 237 -4.93 1.44 -8.70
N THR A 238 -6.01 1.16 -9.44
CA THR A 238 -6.19 1.62 -10.83
C THR A 238 -6.23 3.15 -10.89
N VAL A 239 -6.97 3.80 -10.00
CA VAL A 239 -6.98 5.28 -9.91
C VAL A 239 -5.59 5.81 -9.60
N ILE A 240 -4.86 5.22 -8.65
CA ILE A 240 -3.50 5.67 -8.31
C ILE A 240 -2.57 5.59 -9.52
N VAL A 241 -2.63 4.49 -10.29
CA VAL A 241 -1.76 4.28 -11.46
C VAL A 241 -2.13 5.22 -12.63
N PHE A 242 -3.41 5.36 -12.93
CA PHE A 242 -3.85 6.07 -14.13
C PHE A 242 -4.22 7.52 -13.92
N SER A 243 -4.38 8.00 -12.68
CA SER A 243 -4.76 9.39 -12.40
C SER A 243 -3.77 10.41 -12.97
N SER A 244 -2.47 10.15 -12.89
CA SER A 244 -1.44 11.03 -13.44
C SER A 244 -1.46 11.04 -14.97
N ILE A 245 -1.65 9.88 -15.59
CA ILE A 245 -1.75 9.75 -17.05
C ILE A 245 -3.02 10.46 -17.54
N TYR A 246 -4.15 10.22 -16.90
CA TYR A 246 -5.42 10.89 -17.21
C TYR A 246 -5.30 12.41 -17.03
N ALA A 247 -4.71 12.88 -15.95
CA ALA A 247 -4.50 14.31 -15.71
C ALA A 247 -3.59 14.94 -16.78
N SER A 248 -2.53 14.25 -17.20
CA SER A 248 -1.63 14.75 -18.24
C SER A 248 -2.26 14.71 -19.62
N VAL A 249 -2.75 13.54 -20.05
CA VAL A 249 -3.20 13.30 -21.43
C VAL A 249 -4.59 13.88 -21.69
N THR A 250 -5.52 13.72 -20.75
CA THR A 250 -6.93 14.11 -20.95
C THR A 250 -7.22 15.54 -20.48
N VAL A 251 -6.59 15.96 -19.36
CA VAL A 251 -6.88 17.28 -18.75
C VAL A 251 -5.78 18.32 -19.06
N GLY A 252 -4.58 17.87 -19.46
CA GLY A 252 -3.48 18.74 -19.88
C GLY A 252 -2.64 19.33 -18.75
N PHE A 253 -2.44 18.59 -17.64
CA PHE A 253 -1.53 18.98 -16.58
C PHE A 253 -0.07 18.84 -17.03
N SER A 254 0.75 19.84 -16.68
CA SER A 254 2.21 19.76 -16.80
C SER A 254 2.83 18.88 -15.70
N ALA A 255 4.07 18.43 -15.91
CA ALA A 255 4.79 17.62 -14.92
C ALA A 255 4.88 18.29 -13.54
N ASN A 256 5.14 19.59 -13.49
CA ASN A 256 5.20 20.36 -12.23
C ASN A 256 3.83 20.41 -11.52
N GLU A 257 2.75 20.60 -12.28
CA GLU A 257 1.39 20.59 -11.74
C GLU A 257 1.00 19.20 -11.20
N LEU A 258 1.45 18.11 -11.84
CA LEU A 258 1.23 16.75 -11.34
C LEU A 258 1.91 16.48 -10.01
N VAL A 259 3.14 16.97 -9.82
CA VAL A 259 3.85 16.85 -8.54
C VAL A 259 3.11 17.59 -7.43
N LEU A 260 2.66 18.82 -7.69
CA LEU A 260 1.85 19.60 -6.74
C LEU A 260 0.53 18.89 -6.42
N LEU A 261 -0.14 18.37 -7.44
CA LEU A 261 -1.37 17.58 -7.29
C LEU A 261 -1.13 16.35 -6.39
N PHE A 262 -0.05 15.62 -6.60
CA PHE A 262 0.29 14.44 -5.80
C PHE A 262 0.52 14.80 -4.34
N ILE A 263 1.29 15.84 -4.05
CA ILE A 263 1.50 16.34 -2.67
C ILE A 263 0.19 16.74 -2.04
N PHE A 264 -0.69 17.42 -2.79
CA PHE A 264 -1.98 17.85 -2.29
C PHE A 264 -2.93 16.68 -2.00
N VAL A 265 -2.93 15.64 -2.85
CA VAL A 265 -3.67 14.40 -2.60
C VAL A 265 -3.19 13.70 -1.33
N GLN A 266 -1.87 13.66 -1.09
CA GLN A 266 -1.32 13.12 0.17
C GLN A 266 -1.77 13.94 1.39
N PHE A 267 -1.84 15.27 1.27
CA PHE A 267 -2.35 16.13 2.33
C PHE A 267 -3.84 15.89 2.61
N THR A 268 -4.67 15.78 1.57
CA THR A 268 -6.10 15.46 1.76
C THR A 268 -6.32 14.04 2.28
N ALA A 269 -5.46 13.09 1.93
CA ALA A 269 -5.48 11.73 2.49
C ALA A 269 -5.11 11.73 3.99
N PHE A 270 -4.11 12.53 4.38
CA PHE A 270 -3.81 12.77 5.78
C PHE A 270 -5.02 13.32 6.53
N MET A 271 -5.63 14.40 6.02
CA MET A 271 -6.81 15.01 6.62
C MET A 271 -7.98 14.03 6.72
N GLY A 272 -8.25 13.27 5.64
CA GLY A 272 -9.29 12.24 5.61
C GLY A 272 -9.06 11.16 6.68
N SER A 273 -7.84 10.65 6.80
CA SER A 273 -7.49 9.67 7.81
C SER A 273 -7.75 10.18 9.24
N PHE A 274 -7.34 11.42 9.54
CA PHE A 274 -7.52 11.99 10.89
C PHE A 274 -8.96 12.32 11.22
N VAL A 275 -9.69 12.94 10.30
CA VAL A 275 -11.11 13.31 10.48
C VAL A 275 -11.95 12.05 10.73
N PHE A 276 -11.76 11.00 9.91
CA PHE A 276 -12.53 9.77 10.02
C PHE A 276 -12.03 8.81 11.10
N ALA A 277 -10.88 9.07 11.73
CA ALA A 277 -10.34 8.21 12.78
C ALA A 277 -11.34 7.94 13.92
N ARG A 278 -11.98 8.99 14.45
CA ARG A 278 -13.00 8.87 15.49
C ARG A 278 -14.30 8.23 14.98
N PHE A 279 -14.71 8.60 13.78
CA PHE A 279 -15.93 8.06 13.18
C PHE A 279 -15.81 6.56 12.87
N THR A 280 -14.63 6.09 12.52
CA THR A 280 -14.36 4.66 12.30
C THR A 280 -14.58 3.82 13.57
N ASP A 281 -14.30 4.39 14.75
CA ASP A 281 -14.61 3.71 16.02
C ASP A 281 -16.10 3.80 16.38
N ILE A 282 -16.74 4.98 16.19
CA ILE A 282 -18.12 5.25 16.63
C ILE A 282 -19.15 4.56 15.71
N TRP A 283 -18.99 4.75 14.40
CA TRP A 283 -19.93 4.19 13.40
C TRP A 283 -19.58 2.75 13.03
N GLY A 284 -18.36 2.33 13.38
CA GLY A 284 -17.75 1.07 12.97
C GLY A 284 -17.05 1.16 11.61
N PRO A 285 -15.96 0.43 11.43
CA PRO A 285 -15.15 0.50 10.20
C PRO A 285 -15.91 0.10 8.94
N ARG A 286 -16.90 -0.81 9.04
CA ARG A 286 -17.76 -1.20 7.92
C ARG A 286 -18.50 0.00 7.32
N ARG A 287 -19.19 0.81 8.15
CA ARG A 287 -19.93 1.98 7.67
C ARG A 287 -19.02 3.02 7.02
N VAL A 288 -17.82 3.18 7.56
CA VAL A 288 -16.84 4.11 6.97
C VAL A 288 -16.33 3.59 5.62
N ILE A 289 -16.15 2.27 5.45
CA ILE A 289 -15.87 1.66 4.14
C ILE A 289 -17.02 1.95 3.16
N GLU A 290 -18.29 1.75 3.57
CA GLU A 290 -19.45 2.03 2.73
C GLU A 290 -19.49 3.49 2.28
N LEU A 291 -19.30 4.45 3.20
CA LEU A 291 -19.25 5.88 2.88
C LEU A 291 -18.08 6.22 1.95
N SER A 292 -16.92 5.63 2.20
CA SER A 292 -15.75 5.81 1.34
C SER A 292 -15.99 5.26 -0.07
N LEU A 293 -16.67 4.11 -0.22
CA LEU A 293 -17.02 3.55 -1.52
C LEU A 293 -18.06 4.38 -2.27
N VAL A 294 -19.00 4.99 -1.57
CA VAL A 294 -19.91 5.99 -2.16
C VAL A 294 -19.13 7.20 -2.66
N LEU A 295 -18.19 7.72 -1.87
CA LEU A 295 -17.32 8.82 -2.28
C LEU A 295 -16.48 8.45 -3.51
N TRP A 296 -15.85 7.27 -3.51
CA TRP A 296 -15.06 6.77 -4.65
C TRP A 296 -15.91 6.58 -5.91
N SER A 297 -17.15 6.11 -5.77
CA SER A 297 -18.10 6.00 -6.88
C SER A 297 -18.47 7.39 -7.43
N ALA A 298 -18.70 8.38 -6.56
CA ALA A 298 -18.96 9.75 -6.97
C ALA A 298 -17.75 10.39 -7.67
N VAL A 299 -16.54 10.20 -7.12
CA VAL A 299 -15.28 10.67 -7.74
C VAL A 299 -15.09 10.05 -9.13
N SER A 300 -15.27 8.74 -9.28
CA SER A 300 -15.14 8.06 -10.57
C SER A 300 -16.20 8.52 -11.58
N SER A 301 -17.45 8.71 -11.12
CA SER A 301 -18.50 9.26 -11.99
C SER A 301 -18.20 10.70 -12.41
N GLY A 302 -17.74 11.54 -11.49
CA GLY A 302 -17.32 12.90 -11.77
C GLY A 302 -16.15 12.97 -12.76
N ALA A 303 -15.17 12.07 -12.62
CA ALA A 303 -14.00 12.04 -13.49
C ALA A 303 -14.34 11.76 -14.96
N PHE A 304 -15.47 11.10 -15.22
CA PHE A 304 -15.97 10.90 -16.59
C PHE A 304 -16.34 12.22 -17.29
N PHE A 305 -16.81 13.22 -16.55
CA PHE A 305 -17.31 14.52 -17.05
C PHE A 305 -16.29 15.66 -16.92
N VAL A 306 -15.12 15.42 -16.35
CA VAL A 306 -14.13 16.48 -16.10
C VAL A 306 -13.46 16.92 -17.41
N ASP A 307 -13.48 18.24 -17.64
CA ASP A 307 -12.81 18.92 -18.77
C ASP A 307 -11.83 20.00 -18.32
N SER A 308 -11.85 20.39 -17.03
CA SER A 308 -10.99 21.45 -16.52
C SER A 308 -10.00 20.97 -15.45
N LYS A 309 -8.83 21.61 -15.39
CA LYS A 309 -7.81 21.36 -14.34
C LYS A 309 -8.38 21.63 -12.94
N ARG A 310 -9.22 22.65 -12.80
CA ARG A 310 -9.85 23.02 -11.53
C ARG A 310 -10.75 21.89 -11.01
N ASP A 311 -11.64 21.38 -11.87
CA ASP A 311 -12.58 20.32 -11.50
C ASP A 311 -11.85 19.02 -11.18
N PHE A 312 -10.80 18.71 -11.97
CA PHE A 312 -9.94 17.58 -11.68
C PHE A 312 -9.24 17.70 -10.32
N PHE A 313 -8.77 18.91 -9.97
CA PHE A 313 -8.13 19.16 -8.68
C PHE A 313 -9.09 18.94 -7.51
N ILE A 314 -10.36 19.33 -7.65
CA ILE A 314 -11.42 19.08 -6.66
C ILE A 314 -11.65 17.57 -6.50
N LEU A 315 -11.81 16.85 -7.62
CA LEU A 315 -12.01 15.40 -7.58
C LEU A 315 -10.81 14.65 -6.99
N ALA A 316 -9.60 15.03 -7.35
CA ALA A 316 -8.38 14.46 -6.80
C ALA A 316 -8.27 14.70 -5.27
N SER A 317 -8.74 15.87 -4.81
CA SER A 317 -8.82 16.18 -3.38
C SER A 317 -9.79 15.24 -2.64
N LEU A 318 -10.96 15.00 -3.22
CA LEU A 318 -11.96 14.06 -2.69
C LEU A 318 -11.43 12.60 -2.74
N ALA A 319 -10.74 12.23 -3.82
CA ALA A 319 -10.06 10.94 -3.94
C ALA A 319 -9.02 10.75 -2.83
N GLY A 320 -8.24 11.80 -2.50
CA GLY A 320 -7.31 11.77 -1.37
C GLY A 320 -8.01 11.46 -0.06
N VAL A 321 -9.10 12.17 0.28
CA VAL A 321 -9.91 11.87 1.47
C VAL A 321 -10.39 10.41 1.45
N GLY A 322 -10.90 9.94 0.30
CA GLY A 322 -11.32 8.55 0.10
C GLY A 322 -10.18 7.55 0.31
N LEU A 323 -8.98 7.86 -0.17
CA LEU A 323 -7.78 7.03 -0.02
C LEU A 323 -7.40 6.83 1.45
N GLY A 324 -7.33 7.94 2.20
CA GLY A 324 -7.00 7.90 3.63
C GLY A 324 -8.01 7.12 4.46
N THR A 325 -9.30 7.24 4.12
CA THR A 325 -10.38 6.56 4.87
C THR A 325 -10.51 5.09 4.52
N ILE A 326 -10.48 4.70 3.24
CA ILE A 326 -10.76 3.32 2.82
C ILE A 326 -9.68 2.35 3.26
N GLN A 327 -8.40 2.72 3.14
CA GLN A 327 -7.28 1.86 3.54
C GLN A 327 -7.27 1.64 5.05
N ALA A 328 -7.43 2.71 5.83
CA ALA A 328 -7.44 2.66 7.29
C ALA A 328 -8.61 1.82 7.83
N SER A 329 -9.82 2.05 7.30
CA SER A 329 -11.03 1.34 7.73
C SER A 329 -11.01 -0.12 7.30
N SER A 330 -10.47 -0.46 6.12
CA SER A 330 -10.32 -1.84 5.66
C SER A 330 -9.38 -2.65 6.56
N ARG A 331 -8.22 -2.08 6.91
CA ARG A 331 -7.28 -2.70 7.86
C ARG A 331 -7.91 -2.90 9.23
N ALA A 332 -8.62 -1.90 9.73
CA ALA A 332 -9.31 -1.97 11.02
C ALA A 332 -10.44 -3.00 11.03
N TYR A 333 -11.25 -3.07 9.95
CA TYR A 333 -12.34 -4.02 9.83
C TYR A 333 -11.83 -5.45 9.75
N PHE A 334 -10.81 -5.69 8.92
CA PHE A 334 -10.19 -6.99 8.82
C PHE A 334 -9.59 -7.47 10.14
N SER A 335 -8.99 -6.56 10.91
CA SER A 335 -8.41 -6.86 12.22
C SER A 335 -9.42 -7.46 13.21
N LYS A 336 -10.72 -7.18 13.07
CA LYS A 336 -11.79 -7.74 13.93
C LYS A 336 -12.02 -9.24 13.71
N PHE A 337 -11.66 -9.77 12.54
CA PHE A 337 -11.85 -11.19 12.22
C PHE A 337 -10.68 -12.07 12.64
N ILE A 338 -9.62 -11.49 13.18
CA ILE A 338 -8.36 -12.21 13.41
C ILE A 338 -8.38 -12.92 14.77
N PRO A 339 -8.29 -14.25 14.82
CA PRO A 339 -8.15 -15.00 16.07
C PRO A 339 -6.79 -14.70 16.72
N TYR A 340 -6.76 -14.81 18.05
CA TYR A 340 -5.51 -14.67 18.80
C TYR A 340 -4.47 -15.71 18.33
N GLY A 341 -3.23 -15.27 18.14
CA GLY A 341 -2.11 -16.11 17.69
C GLY A 341 -2.01 -16.33 16.18
N LYS A 342 -2.95 -15.77 15.36
CA LYS A 342 -2.98 -15.91 13.89
C LYS A 342 -2.86 -14.57 13.14
N GLN A 343 -2.30 -13.58 13.79
CA GLN A 343 -2.31 -12.21 13.26
C GLN A 343 -1.51 -12.07 11.97
N SER A 344 -0.31 -12.65 11.89
CA SER A 344 0.55 -12.54 10.70
C SER A 344 0.01 -13.40 9.56
N GLU A 345 -0.54 -14.57 9.85
CA GLU A 345 -1.20 -15.44 8.85
C GLU A 345 -2.34 -14.71 8.14
N TYR A 346 -3.25 -14.11 8.91
CA TYR A 346 -4.39 -13.37 8.37
C TYR A 346 -3.94 -12.13 7.58
N PHE A 347 -3.00 -11.35 8.10
CA PHE A 347 -2.46 -10.21 7.36
C PHE A 347 -1.65 -10.63 6.13
N GLY A 348 -1.06 -11.83 6.12
CA GLY A 348 -0.47 -12.42 4.94
C GLY A 348 -1.51 -12.65 3.83
N VAL A 349 -2.69 -13.19 4.19
CA VAL A 349 -3.83 -13.36 3.25
C VAL A 349 -4.37 -12.00 2.79
N TYR A 350 -4.51 -11.05 3.70
CA TYR A 350 -4.94 -9.68 3.39
C TYR A 350 -4.00 -9.02 2.38
N SER A 351 -2.69 -9.14 2.60
CA SER A 351 -1.66 -8.64 1.68
C SER A 351 -1.72 -9.35 0.32
N MET A 352 -1.84 -10.69 0.31
CA MET A 352 -2.00 -11.46 -0.93
C MET A 352 -3.17 -10.93 -1.76
N VAL A 353 -4.34 -10.79 -1.16
CA VAL A 353 -5.54 -10.29 -1.84
C VAL A 353 -5.32 -8.87 -2.37
N GLY A 354 -4.78 -7.97 -1.53
CA GLY A 354 -4.52 -6.58 -1.91
C GLY A 354 -3.47 -6.42 -3.01
N LYS A 355 -2.46 -7.32 -3.09
CA LYS A 355 -1.44 -7.25 -4.15
C LYS A 355 -1.91 -7.94 -5.43
N SER A 356 -2.67 -9.02 -5.32
CA SER A 356 -3.27 -9.67 -6.49
C SER A 356 -4.31 -8.77 -7.18
N SER A 357 -4.98 -7.89 -6.44
CA SER A 357 -5.96 -6.96 -7.00
C SER A 357 -5.35 -5.90 -7.92
N SER A 358 -4.06 -5.58 -7.77
CA SER A 358 -3.40 -4.57 -8.59
C SER A 358 -3.13 -5.00 -10.05
N ILE A 359 -3.68 -6.13 -10.49
CA ILE A 359 -3.46 -6.70 -11.82
C ILE A 359 -4.67 -6.46 -12.74
N LEU A 360 -5.87 -6.72 -12.23
CA LEU A 360 -7.08 -6.79 -13.07
C LEU A 360 -7.53 -5.39 -13.53
N GLY A 361 -7.59 -4.43 -12.63
CA GLY A 361 -8.06 -3.08 -12.92
C GLY A 361 -7.20 -2.34 -13.95
N PRO A 362 -5.86 -2.22 -13.74
CA PRO A 362 -4.98 -1.63 -14.72
C PRO A 362 -5.03 -2.31 -16.09
N PHE A 363 -5.12 -3.65 -16.11
CA PHE A 363 -5.25 -4.41 -17.36
C PHE A 363 -6.55 -4.05 -18.10
N LEU A 364 -7.70 -4.11 -17.43
CA LEU A 364 -9.00 -3.81 -18.03
C LEU A 364 -9.09 -2.33 -18.45
N PHE A 365 -8.56 -1.41 -17.62
CA PHE A 365 -8.49 0.00 -17.95
C PHE A 365 -7.70 0.24 -19.24
N GLY A 366 -6.53 -0.36 -19.37
CA GLY A 366 -5.71 -0.27 -20.58
C GLY A 366 -6.39 -0.83 -21.82
N VAL A 367 -7.01 -2.01 -21.70
CA VAL A 367 -7.75 -2.64 -22.82
C VAL A 367 -8.92 -1.77 -23.28
N ILE A 368 -9.76 -1.29 -22.36
CA ILE A 368 -10.92 -0.45 -22.70
C ILE A 368 -10.46 0.87 -23.30
N SER A 369 -9.44 1.51 -22.72
CA SER A 369 -8.88 2.75 -23.24
C SER A 369 -8.36 2.58 -24.67
N SER A 370 -7.67 1.47 -24.96
CA SER A 370 -7.14 1.20 -26.30
C SER A 370 -8.25 0.88 -27.33
N LEU A 371 -9.27 0.12 -26.93
CA LEU A 371 -10.39 -0.25 -27.82
C LEU A 371 -11.32 0.92 -28.13
N THR A 372 -11.52 1.82 -27.17
CA THR A 372 -12.44 2.97 -27.31
C THR A 372 -11.76 4.25 -27.78
N GLY A 373 -10.41 4.28 -27.75
CA GLY A 373 -9.63 5.49 -28.01
C GLY A 373 -9.79 6.57 -26.93
N SER A 374 -10.41 6.24 -25.78
CA SER A 374 -10.70 7.22 -24.72
C SER A 374 -10.56 6.62 -23.33
N GLN A 375 -9.75 7.28 -22.50
CA GLN A 375 -9.59 6.92 -21.09
C GLN A 375 -10.89 7.11 -20.28
N ARG A 376 -11.82 7.97 -20.73
CA ARG A 376 -13.10 8.21 -20.03
C ARG A 376 -13.94 6.94 -19.92
N TYR A 377 -14.03 6.15 -20.99
CA TYR A 377 -14.79 4.89 -20.94
C TYR A 377 -14.13 3.86 -20.03
N ALA A 378 -12.80 3.89 -19.90
CA ALA A 378 -12.08 3.02 -18.98
C ALA A 378 -12.38 3.33 -17.49
N ILE A 379 -12.77 4.56 -17.15
CA ILE A 379 -13.20 4.93 -15.80
C ILE A 379 -14.45 4.14 -15.37
N LEU A 380 -15.31 3.75 -16.29
CA LEU A 380 -16.52 2.99 -15.97
C LEU A 380 -16.22 1.63 -15.34
N ILE A 381 -15.10 0.99 -15.68
CA ILE A 381 -14.69 -0.26 -15.02
C ILE A 381 -14.31 -0.04 -13.55
N VAL A 382 -13.65 1.08 -13.28
CA VAL A 382 -13.28 1.49 -11.91
C VAL A 382 -14.54 1.76 -11.07
N LEU A 383 -15.52 2.43 -11.66
CA LEU A 383 -16.84 2.66 -11.04
C LEU A 383 -17.54 1.33 -10.71
N LEU A 384 -17.53 0.36 -11.63
CA LEU A 384 -18.09 -0.97 -11.41
C LEU A 384 -17.41 -1.69 -10.25
N PHE A 385 -16.09 -1.58 -10.10
CA PHE A 385 -15.38 -2.16 -8.96
C PHE A 385 -15.82 -1.55 -7.62
N PHE A 386 -16.00 -0.24 -7.55
CA PHE A 386 -16.47 0.42 -6.33
C PHE A 386 -17.92 0.06 -6.00
N ILE A 387 -18.82 0.04 -6.99
CA ILE A 387 -20.22 -0.34 -6.80
C ILE A 387 -20.31 -1.82 -6.37
N SER A 388 -19.58 -2.72 -7.02
CA SER A 388 -19.58 -4.14 -6.67
C SER A 388 -19.04 -4.37 -5.25
N GLY A 389 -17.93 -3.67 -4.89
CA GLY A 389 -17.40 -3.68 -3.54
C GLY A 389 -18.40 -3.18 -2.51
N LEU A 390 -19.11 -2.08 -2.81
CA LEU A 390 -20.15 -1.51 -1.94
C LEU A 390 -21.30 -2.50 -1.71
N LEU A 391 -21.80 -3.14 -2.77
CA LEU A 391 -22.89 -4.12 -2.67
C LEU A 391 -22.49 -5.33 -1.83
N LEU A 392 -21.24 -5.79 -1.94
CA LEU A 392 -20.74 -6.91 -1.13
C LEU A 392 -20.56 -6.51 0.34
N ILE A 393 -20.02 -5.32 0.62
CA ILE A 393 -19.85 -4.83 2.01
C ILE A 393 -21.21 -4.67 2.68
N ARG A 394 -22.25 -4.20 1.97
CA ARG A 394 -23.61 -4.08 2.51
C ARG A 394 -24.25 -5.43 2.87
N ARG A 395 -23.85 -6.54 2.24
CA ARG A 395 -24.32 -7.90 2.59
C ARG A 395 -23.74 -8.42 3.91
N LEU A 396 -22.67 -7.82 4.41
CA LEU A 396 -22.12 -8.17 5.71
C LEU A 396 -23.04 -7.58 6.77
N HIS A 397 -23.73 -8.44 7.54
CA HIS A 397 -24.49 -8.01 8.70
C HIS A 397 -23.54 -7.46 9.79
N ASN A 398 -24.07 -6.59 10.68
CA ASN A 398 -23.28 -6.04 11.80
C ASN A 398 -22.83 -7.21 12.70
N THR A 399 -21.62 -7.71 12.46
CA THR A 399 -20.91 -8.64 13.35
C THR A 399 -20.01 -7.83 14.29
#